data_7b4a7d427f48814fe44f93b289d7fe9a
#
_entry.id   7b4a7d427f48814fe44f93b289d7fe9a
#
_cell.length_a   1.000
_cell.length_b   1.000
_cell.length_c   1.000
_cell.angle_alpha   90.00
_cell.angle_beta   90.00
_cell.angle_gamma   90.00
#
_symmetry.space_group_name_H-M   'P 1'
#
loop_
_entity.id
_entity.type
_entity.pdbx_description
1 polymer ?
#
loop_
_entity_poly.entity_id
_entity_poly.type
_entity_poly.pdbx_seq_one_letter_code
_entity_poly.pdbx_strand_id
1 'polypeptide(L)'
;MSLKSGTVMENSKLTYQYWFIAMHLMTSTKKTISALEMQKQLGHKYYECIWEMIHKIRLVMGKRDDLYQLNEESEIDEAYYSTKCIFEEHEFTGQKENLKRGKGSQKKISVLVMASQKRVQRKKMKPNQDASYDMPKYLKMKVVENGTIEEIKSTTEKSVDESSSIKADKAKAYPKSFITYEKVELYDMSKHESGKILPWSSKAITNSKNLIKAIHYAVEAPYLQN
;
A
#
# COMPACT_ATOMS: atom_id res chain seq x y z
N MET A 1 -17.92 19.06 -25.94
CA MET A 1 -17.27 18.48 -24.75
C MET A 1 -15.88 17.99 -25.14
N SER A 2 -14.88 18.20 -24.26
CA SER A 2 -13.54 17.64 -24.48
C SER A 2 -13.54 16.14 -24.18
N LEU A 3 -12.81 15.34 -24.96
CA LEU A 3 -12.61 13.90 -24.70
C LEU A 3 -11.90 13.63 -23.34
N LYS A 4 -11.29 14.63 -22.74
CA LYS A 4 -10.67 14.55 -21.40
C LYS A 4 -11.65 14.80 -20.26
N SER A 5 -12.82 15.38 -20.54
CA SER A 5 -13.82 15.73 -19.50
C SER A 5 -14.32 14.48 -18.78
N GLY A 6 -14.39 14.51 -17.44
CA GLY A 6 -14.76 13.39 -16.59
C GLY A 6 -13.70 12.29 -16.48
N THR A 7 -12.48 12.49 -17.01
CA THR A 7 -11.38 11.51 -16.94
C THR A 7 -10.24 12.05 -16.05
N VAL A 8 -9.28 11.16 -15.71
CA VAL A 8 -8.04 11.56 -15.02
C VAL A 8 -7.25 12.63 -15.77
N MET A 9 -7.48 12.79 -17.08
CA MET A 9 -6.80 13.75 -17.95
C MET A 9 -7.49 15.12 -17.97
N GLU A 10 -8.59 15.30 -17.23
CA GLU A 10 -9.33 16.54 -17.21
C GLU A 10 -8.45 17.73 -16.76
N ASN A 11 -8.65 18.88 -17.40
CA ASN A 11 -7.88 20.11 -17.20
C ASN A 11 -6.36 19.99 -17.49
N SER A 12 -5.91 18.89 -18.10
CA SER A 12 -4.52 18.74 -18.49
C SER A 12 -4.24 19.22 -19.90
N LYS A 13 -3.18 20.02 -20.06
CA LYS A 13 -2.67 20.46 -21.35
C LYS A 13 -1.76 19.41 -22.02
N LEU A 14 -1.37 18.35 -21.29
CA LEU A 14 -0.54 17.27 -21.82
C LEU A 14 -1.31 16.49 -22.89
N THR A 15 -0.58 15.98 -23.91
CA THR A 15 -1.14 15.14 -24.96
C THR A 15 -1.57 13.78 -24.41
N TYR A 16 -2.49 13.09 -25.08
CA TYR A 16 -2.88 11.72 -24.72
C TYR A 16 -1.68 10.76 -24.74
N GLN A 17 -0.75 10.96 -25.66
CA GLN A 17 0.44 10.14 -25.79
C GLN A 17 1.26 10.13 -24.49
N TYR A 18 1.49 11.28 -23.86
CA TYR A 18 2.21 11.36 -22.58
C TYR A 18 1.49 10.58 -21.48
N TRP A 19 0.17 10.69 -21.42
CA TRP A 19 -0.63 9.96 -20.43
C TRP A 19 -0.53 8.45 -20.62
N PHE A 20 -0.69 7.93 -21.85
CA PHE A 20 -0.62 6.50 -22.09
C PHE A 20 0.78 5.93 -21.89
N ILE A 21 1.83 6.64 -22.29
CA ILE A 21 3.21 6.23 -22.02
C ILE A 21 3.47 6.20 -20.50
N ALA A 22 3.05 7.22 -19.75
CA ALA A 22 3.20 7.26 -18.31
C ALA A 22 2.48 6.10 -17.63
N MET A 23 1.21 5.85 -17.97
CA MET A 23 0.45 4.71 -17.46
C MET A 23 1.15 3.39 -17.78
N HIS A 24 1.63 3.20 -19.00
CA HIS A 24 2.36 2.00 -19.37
C HIS A 24 3.63 1.81 -18.56
N LEU A 25 4.47 2.83 -18.45
CA LEU A 25 5.72 2.76 -17.68
C LEU A 25 5.47 2.50 -16.18
N MET A 26 4.44 3.11 -15.59
CA MET A 26 4.10 2.91 -14.18
C MET A 26 3.55 1.51 -13.88
N THR A 27 2.89 0.86 -14.84
CA THR A 27 2.24 -0.45 -14.64
C THR A 27 3.07 -1.64 -15.12
N SER A 28 3.95 -1.45 -16.11
CA SER A 28 4.72 -2.54 -16.73
C SER A 28 6.05 -2.81 -16.04
N THR A 29 6.60 -1.85 -15.28
CA THR A 29 7.90 -1.98 -14.64
C THR A 29 7.78 -2.44 -13.19
N LYS A 30 8.67 -3.36 -12.77
CA LYS A 30 8.76 -3.79 -11.36
C LYS A 30 9.30 -2.70 -10.44
N LYS A 31 10.09 -1.78 -10.98
CA LYS A 31 10.63 -0.63 -10.25
C LYS A 31 9.76 0.56 -10.53
N THR A 32 9.49 1.33 -9.50
CA THR A 32 8.79 2.58 -9.70
C THR A 32 9.68 3.60 -10.41
N ILE A 33 9.05 4.49 -11.16
CA ILE A 33 9.73 5.56 -11.90
C ILE A 33 9.52 6.89 -11.16
N SER A 34 10.58 7.67 -11.01
CA SER A 34 10.49 9.02 -10.44
C SER A 34 9.89 10.00 -11.45
N ALA A 35 9.32 11.11 -10.96
CA ALA A 35 8.78 12.13 -11.85
C ALA A 35 9.88 12.77 -12.74
N LEU A 36 11.10 12.89 -12.21
CA LEU A 36 12.23 13.40 -12.97
C LEU A 36 12.65 12.43 -14.09
N GLU A 37 12.68 11.14 -13.80
CA GLU A 37 12.98 10.13 -14.80
C GLU A 37 11.88 10.07 -15.87
N MET A 38 10.61 10.11 -15.46
CA MET A 38 9.47 10.18 -16.37
C MET A 38 9.56 11.41 -17.28
N GLN A 39 9.92 12.59 -16.73
CA GLN A 39 10.11 13.81 -17.49
C GLN A 39 11.18 13.63 -18.59
N LYS A 40 12.31 13.02 -18.24
CA LYS A 40 13.40 12.76 -19.20
C LYS A 40 12.97 11.81 -20.32
N GLN A 41 12.28 10.73 -19.96
CA GLN A 41 11.81 9.75 -20.96
C GLN A 41 10.74 10.30 -21.89
N LEU A 42 9.87 11.19 -21.37
CA LEU A 42 8.86 11.86 -22.20
C LEU A 42 9.42 13.06 -23.00
N GLY A 43 10.64 13.54 -22.68
CA GLY A 43 11.21 14.72 -23.30
C GLY A 43 10.45 16.02 -22.99
N HIS A 44 9.69 16.08 -21.87
CA HIS A 44 8.86 17.23 -21.56
C HIS A 44 9.65 18.31 -20.83
N LYS A 45 9.46 19.58 -21.24
CA LYS A 45 10.22 20.73 -20.71
C LYS A 45 9.95 21.01 -19.23
N TYR A 46 8.68 20.90 -18.79
CA TYR A 46 8.25 21.32 -17.46
C TYR A 46 8.04 20.12 -16.53
N TYR A 47 8.75 20.12 -15.42
CA TYR A 47 8.69 19.04 -14.41
C TYR A 47 7.33 18.95 -13.72
N GLU A 48 6.76 20.11 -13.35
CA GLU A 48 5.52 20.21 -12.56
C GLU A 48 4.34 19.51 -13.26
N CYS A 49 4.23 19.64 -14.59
CA CYS A 49 3.17 19.01 -15.36
C CYS A 49 3.27 17.48 -15.31
N ILE A 50 4.49 16.93 -15.32
CA ILE A 50 4.73 15.49 -15.24
C ILE A 50 4.52 14.99 -13.82
N TRP A 51 4.98 15.74 -12.83
CA TRP A 51 4.74 15.45 -11.42
C TRP A 51 3.24 15.37 -11.10
N GLU A 52 2.48 16.37 -11.52
CA GLU A 52 1.01 16.40 -11.37
C GLU A 52 0.33 15.21 -12.07
N MET A 53 0.74 14.91 -13.31
CA MET A 53 0.23 13.77 -14.06
C MET A 53 0.43 12.45 -13.31
N ILE A 54 1.62 12.20 -12.78
CA ILE A 54 1.94 10.98 -12.02
C ILE A 54 1.08 10.91 -10.75
N HIS A 55 0.90 12.01 -10.03
CA HIS A 55 0.05 12.05 -8.85
C HIS A 55 -1.42 11.77 -9.18
N LYS A 56 -1.95 12.32 -10.26
CA LYS A 56 -3.31 12.01 -10.73
C LYS A 56 -3.47 10.52 -11.08
N ILE A 57 -2.48 9.91 -11.74
CA ILE A 57 -2.51 8.48 -12.06
C ILE A 57 -2.50 7.64 -10.75
N ARG A 58 -1.61 7.95 -9.81
CA ARG A 58 -1.54 7.24 -8.51
C ARG A 58 -2.86 7.36 -7.73
N LEU A 59 -3.44 8.55 -7.68
CA LEU A 59 -4.73 8.77 -7.02
C LEU A 59 -5.84 7.89 -7.60
N VAL A 60 -5.91 7.76 -8.93
CA VAL A 60 -6.90 6.91 -9.59
C VAL A 60 -6.62 5.43 -9.33
N MET A 61 -5.34 5.02 -9.28
CA MET A 61 -4.97 3.65 -8.90
C MET A 61 -5.43 3.33 -7.48
N GLY A 62 -5.21 4.24 -6.52
CA GLY A 62 -5.69 4.08 -5.14
C GLY A 62 -7.22 4.01 -5.03
N LYS A 63 -7.95 4.87 -5.76
CA LYS A 63 -9.43 4.82 -5.82
C LYS A 63 -9.96 3.54 -6.42
N ARG A 64 -9.26 2.95 -7.41
CA ARG A 64 -9.64 1.66 -7.97
C ARG A 64 -9.64 0.55 -6.91
N ASP A 65 -8.71 0.59 -5.97
CA ASP A 65 -8.62 -0.41 -4.92
C ASP A 65 -9.83 -0.39 -3.96
N ASP A 66 -10.60 0.69 -3.95
CA ASP A 66 -11.84 0.79 -3.16
C ASP A 66 -13.04 0.09 -3.84
N LEU A 67 -12.93 -0.27 -5.13
CA LEU A 67 -14.01 -0.88 -5.90
C LEU A 67 -14.18 -2.38 -5.65
N TYR A 68 -13.26 -3.04 -4.97
CA TYR A 68 -13.32 -4.48 -4.68
C TYR A 68 -12.93 -4.78 -3.25
N GLN A 69 -13.40 -5.89 -2.72
CA GLN A 69 -12.97 -6.46 -1.45
C GLN A 69 -12.03 -7.64 -1.67
N LEU A 70 -11.16 -7.87 -0.71
CA LEU A 70 -10.32 -9.05 -0.67
C LEU A 70 -11.18 -10.24 -0.29
N ASN A 71 -11.06 -11.33 -1.00
CA ASN A 71 -11.79 -12.57 -0.77
C ASN A 71 -10.82 -13.74 -0.59
N GLU A 72 -11.35 -14.92 -0.25
CA GLU A 72 -10.59 -16.13 0.02
C GLU A 72 -9.75 -15.99 1.31
N GLU A 73 -8.51 -16.41 1.30
CA GLU A 73 -7.61 -16.30 2.45
C GLU A 73 -6.83 -14.97 2.38
N SER A 74 -6.91 -14.18 3.43
CA SER A 74 -6.32 -12.85 3.51
C SER A 74 -5.33 -12.74 4.66
N GLU A 75 -4.11 -12.30 4.37
CA GLU A 75 -3.09 -11.95 5.36
C GLU A 75 -3.23 -10.49 5.74
N ILE A 76 -3.19 -10.17 7.03
CA ILE A 76 -3.23 -8.80 7.54
C ILE A 76 -2.04 -8.55 8.47
N ASP A 77 -1.30 -7.48 8.20
CA ASP A 77 -0.14 -7.06 8.99
C ASP A 77 -0.06 -5.54 9.09
N GLU A 78 0.57 -5.00 10.12
CA GLU A 78 0.74 -3.57 10.37
C GLU A 78 2.18 -3.15 10.07
N ALA A 79 2.35 -2.19 9.17
CA ALA A 79 3.65 -1.65 8.82
C ALA A 79 3.79 -0.18 9.20
N TYR A 80 4.98 0.19 9.67
CA TYR A 80 5.30 1.58 10.01
C TYR A 80 6.20 2.18 8.94
N TYR A 81 5.81 3.35 8.44
CA TYR A 81 6.54 4.12 7.45
C TYR A 81 7.06 5.41 8.06
N SER A 82 8.30 5.75 7.75
CA SER A 82 8.87 7.04 8.16
C SER A 82 8.22 8.17 7.39
N THR A 83 7.75 9.18 8.09
CA THR A 83 7.25 10.42 7.52
C THR A 83 8.19 11.57 7.83
N LYS A 84 8.17 12.62 7.00
CA LYS A 84 8.76 13.89 7.37
C LYS A 84 7.94 14.44 8.54
N CYS A 85 8.55 14.53 9.71
CA CYS A 85 7.94 15.33 10.77
C CYS A 85 7.92 16.79 10.32
N ILE A 86 6.85 17.45 10.61
CA ILE A 86 6.70 18.89 10.48
C ILE A 86 7.57 19.52 11.60
N PHE A 87 8.89 19.52 11.41
CA PHE A 87 9.80 20.22 12.31
C PHE A 87 9.76 21.75 12.10
N GLU A 88 9.19 22.20 10.98
CA GLU A 88 9.20 23.61 10.58
C GLU A 88 8.35 24.50 11.48
N GLU A 89 7.30 23.97 12.13
CA GLU A 89 6.49 24.76 13.07
C GLU A 89 7.17 24.94 14.46
N HIS A 90 8.06 24.04 14.85
CA HIS A 90 8.70 24.09 16.17
C HIS A 90 10.05 24.81 16.18
N GLU A 91 10.71 25.00 15.04
CA GLU A 91 11.90 25.86 14.96
C GLU A 91 11.58 27.32 15.32
N PHE A 92 10.34 27.76 15.08
CA PHE A 92 9.91 29.13 15.36
C PHE A 92 9.62 29.37 16.86
N THR A 93 9.28 28.35 17.63
CA THR A 93 8.95 28.50 19.06
C THR A 93 10.10 28.16 20.01
N GLY A 94 11.22 27.66 19.52
CA GLY A 94 12.41 27.31 20.34
C GLY A 94 12.21 26.17 21.34
N GLN A 95 11.02 25.56 21.38
CA GLN A 95 10.71 24.44 22.28
C GLN A 95 10.96 23.10 21.58
N LYS A 96 12.01 22.40 21.99
CA LYS A 96 12.26 21.00 21.56
C LYS A 96 11.30 20.08 22.33
N GLU A 97 10.16 19.75 21.74
CA GLU A 97 9.37 18.65 22.28
C GLU A 97 10.12 17.32 22.14
N ASN A 98 10.15 16.57 23.25
CA ASN A 98 10.72 15.23 23.23
C ASN A 98 9.82 14.28 22.44
N LEU A 99 10.21 13.96 21.20
CA LEU A 99 9.47 13.06 20.33
C LEU A 99 9.42 11.65 20.93
N LYS A 100 8.23 11.07 20.98
CA LYS A 100 8.03 9.68 21.44
C LYS A 100 8.76 8.70 20.52
N ARG A 101 9.34 7.64 21.12
CA ARG A 101 9.98 6.54 20.39
C ARG A 101 9.04 5.33 20.35
N GLY A 102 9.13 4.51 19.30
CA GLY A 102 8.35 3.27 19.19
C GLY A 102 6.96 3.45 18.57
N LYS A 103 5.99 2.66 19.02
CA LYS A 103 4.57 2.74 18.61
C LYS A 103 4.00 4.08 19.11
N GLY A 104 3.42 4.88 18.20
CA GLY A 104 2.94 6.23 18.52
C GLY A 104 3.99 7.34 18.34
N SER A 105 5.12 7.05 17.69
CA SER A 105 6.08 8.07 17.28
C SER A 105 5.50 8.97 16.20
N GLN A 106 5.56 10.28 16.37
CA GLN A 106 5.11 11.28 15.40
C GLN A 106 5.88 11.21 14.05
N LYS A 107 7.03 10.52 14.05
CA LYS A 107 7.85 10.28 12.84
C LYS A 107 7.40 9.07 12.03
N LYS A 108 6.35 8.37 12.45
CA LYS A 108 5.91 7.13 11.81
C LYS A 108 4.40 7.15 11.59
N ILE A 109 4.02 6.69 10.41
CA ILE A 109 2.64 6.45 10.06
C ILE A 109 2.42 4.95 10.01
N SER A 110 1.32 4.48 10.60
CA SER A 110 0.89 3.10 10.52
C SER A 110 0.10 2.87 9.23
N VAL A 111 0.38 1.76 8.57
CA VAL A 111 -0.33 1.31 7.37
C VAL A 111 -0.76 -0.13 7.58
N LEU A 112 -2.04 -0.39 7.46
CA LEU A 112 -2.59 -1.73 7.43
C LEU A 112 -2.38 -2.33 6.06
N VAL A 113 -1.65 -3.44 5.99
CA VAL A 113 -1.32 -4.17 4.76
C VAL A 113 -2.12 -5.44 4.72
N MET A 114 -2.95 -5.59 3.70
CA MET A 114 -3.86 -6.70 3.52
C MET A 114 -3.60 -7.35 2.18
N ALA A 115 -3.29 -8.64 2.17
CA ALA A 115 -2.97 -9.40 0.96
C ALA A 115 -3.84 -10.63 0.85
N SER A 116 -4.65 -10.75 -0.20
CA SER A 116 -5.38 -11.99 -0.48
C SER A 116 -4.53 -12.92 -1.34
N GLN A 117 -4.69 -14.20 -1.10
CA GLN A 117 -4.02 -15.25 -1.86
C GLN A 117 -5.03 -16.19 -2.50
N LYS A 118 -4.62 -16.81 -3.60
CA LYS A 118 -5.37 -17.88 -4.24
C LYS A 118 -4.49 -19.08 -4.48
N ARG A 119 -5.08 -20.25 -4.36
CA ARG A 119 -4.40 -21.51 -4.70
C ARG A 119 -4.47 -21.76 -6.19
N VAL A 120 -3.30 -21.96 -6.80
CA VAL A 120 -3.17 -22.21 -8.24
C VAL A 120 -2.63 -23.62 -8.45
N GLN A 121 -3.26 -24.38 -9.36
CA GLN A 121 -2.78 -25.68 -9.77
C GLN A 121 -1.83 -25.54 -10.96
N ARG A 122 -0.65 -26.11 -10.86
CA ARG A 122 0.27 -26.28 -12.02
C ARG A 122 -0.04 -27.59 -12.75
N LYS A 123 0.20 -27.62 -14.05
CA LYS A 123 0.31 -28.90 -14.78
C LYS A 123 1.48 -29.68 -14.17
N LYS A 124 1.21 -30.92 -13.71
CA LYS A 124 2.23 -31.79 -13.14
C LYS A 124 3.33 -32.03 -14.17
N MET A 125 4.56 -31.64 -13.86
CA MET A 125 5.74 -31.97 -14.69
C MET A 125 6.34 -33.32 -14.29
N LYS A 126 6.11 -33.80 -13.05
CA LYS A 126 6.53 -35.08 -12.54
C LYS A 126 5.45 -35.69 -11.65
N PRO A 127 5.31 -37.07 -11.59
CA PRO A 127 4.21 -37.73 -10.87
C PRO A 127 4.13 -37.41 -9.37
N ASN A 128 5.25 -37.15 -8.71
CA ASN A 128 5.34 -36.92 -7.26
C ASN A 128 5.52 -35.43 -6.86
N GLN A 129 5.26 -34.48 -7.74
CA GLN A 129 5.35 -33.07 -7.40
C GLN A 129 3.98 -32.53 -6.98
N ASP A 130 3.93 -31.89 -5.82
CA ASP A 130 2.77 -31.11 -5.42
C ASP A 130 2.50 -30.03 -6.47
N ALA A 131 1.35 -30.13 -7.12
CA ALA A 131 1.03 -29.31 -8.30
C ALA A 131 0.37 -27.99 -7.90
N SER A 132 0.13 -27.76 -6.61
CA SER A 132 -0.53 -26.53 -6.13
C SER A 132 0.44 -25.63 -5.38
N TYR A 133 0.28 -24.32 -5.56
CA TYR A 133 0.99 -23.28 -4.82
C TYR A 133 0.10 -22.08 -4.61
N ASP A 134 0.35 -21.35 -3.52
CA ASP A 134 -0.39 -20.14 -3.21
C ASP A 134 0.31 -18.93 -3.86
N MET A 135 -0.47 -18.06 -4.47
CA MET A 135 0.03 -16.83 -5.06
C MET A 135 -0.84 -15.63 -4.63
N PRO A 136 -0.26 -14.43 -4.50
CA PRO A 136 -1.02 -13.25 -4.18
C PRO A 136 -2.02 -12.95 -5.31
N LYS A 137 -3.24 -12.58 -4.94
CA LYS A 137 -4.30 -12.19 -5.85
C LYS A 137 -4.46 -10.68 -5.88
N TYR A 138 -4.70 -10.09 -4.73
CA TYR A 138 -4.89 -8.66 -4.54
C TYR A 138 -4.13 -8.19 -3.31
N LEU A 139 -3.74 -6.92 -3.32
CA LEU A 139 -3.08 -6.24 -2.23
C LEU A 139 -3.81 -4.92 -1.95
N LYS A 140 -4.06 -4.63 -0.69
CA LYS A 140 -4.53 -3.31 -0.24
C LYS A 140 -3.62 -2.79 0.85
N MET A 141 -3.35 -1.50 0.81
CA MET A 141 -2.58 -0.78 1.82
C MET A 141 -3.37 0.45 2.23
N LYS A 142 -3.74 0.54 3.50
CA LYS A 142 -4.55 1.65 4.02
C LYS A 142 -3.82 2.32 5.19
N VAL A 143 -3.67 3.63 5.09
CA VAL A 143 -3.14 4.44 6.19
C VAL A 143 -4.11 4.39 7.35
N VAL A 144 -3.56 4.17 8.56
CA VAL A 144 -4.29 4.11 9.82
C VAL A 144 -3.65 5.14 10.75
N GLU A 145 -4.39 6.18 11.12
CA GLU A 145 -3.80 7.32 11.83
C GLU A 145 -3.43 6.96 13.28
N ASN A 146 -4.36 6.35 14.00
CA ASN A 146 -4.21 6.08 15.44
C ASN A 146 -4.00 4.58 15.75
N GLY A 147 -4.28 3.69 14.81
CA GLY A 147 -4.22 2.24 15.03
C GLY A 147 -5.18 1.78 16.14
N THR A 148 -6.33 2.46 16.30
CA THR A 148 -7.36 2.07 17.25
C THR A 148 -8.10 0.82 16.77
N ILE A 149 -8.73 0.12 17.70
CA ILE A 149 -9.49 -1.10 17.39
C ILE A 149 -10.61 -0.79 16.39
N GLU A 150 -11.31 0.32 16.60
CA GLU A 150 -12.42 0.77 15.76
C GLU A 150 -11.95 1.12 14.34
N GLU A 151 -10.82 1.79 14.22
CA GLU A 151 -10.23 2.17 12.94
C GLU A 151 -9.76 0.95 12.14
N ILE A 152 -9.04 0.03 12.80
CA ILE A 152 -8.61 -1.24 12.19
C ILE A 152 -9.83 -2.05 11.77
N LYS A 153 -10.86 -2.16 12.63
CA LYS A 153 -12.10 -2.87 12.33
C LYS A 153 -12.79 -2.29 11.10
N SER A 154 -13.06 -0.99 11.11
CA SER A 154 -13.76 -0.33 9.98
C SER A 154 -12.98 -0.41 8.67
N THR A 155 -11.65 -0.31 8.74
CA THR A 155 -10.78 -0.43 7.57
C THR A 155 -10.78 -1.86 7.01
N THR A 156 -10.77 -2.86 7.89
CA THR A 156 -10.81 -4.27 7.49
C THR A 156 -12.16 -4.63 6.89
N GLU A 157 -13.26 -4.26 7.53
CA GLU A 157 -14.63 -4.53 7.03
C GLU A 157 -14.90 -3.89 5.65
N LYS A 158 -14.34 -2.72 5.38
CA LYS A 158 -14.42 -2.09 4.05
C LYS A 158 -13.56 -2.79 3.00
N SER A 159 -12.46 -3.42 3.41
CA SER A 159 -11.42 -3.91 2.52
C SER A 159 -11.47 -5.41 2.27
N VAL A 160 -12.00 -6.19 3.21
CA VAL A 160 -12.01 -7.66 3.21
C VAL A 160 -13.46 -8.13 3.29
N ASP A 161 -13.81 -9.10 2.45
CA ASP A 161 -15.13 -9.73 2.44
C ASP A 161 -15.34 -10.54 3.74
N GLU A 162 -16.56 -10.52 4.29
CA GLU A 162 -16.90 -11.19 5.55
C GLU A 162 -16.70 -12.72 5.49
N SER A 163 -16.85 -13.32 4.31
CA SER A 163 -16.65 -14.76 4.09
C SER A 163 -15.17 -15.18 4.06
N SER A 164 -14.23 -14.22 4.09
CA SER A 164 -12.80 -14.48 4.01
C SER A 164 -12.25 -15.06 5.30
N SER A 165 -11.22 -15.91 5.18
CA SER A 165 -10.41 -16.31 6.32
C SER A 165 -9.27 -15.33 6.53
N ILE A 166 -9.04 -14.89 7.77
CA ILE A 166 -7.99 -13.93 8.11
C ILE A 166 -6.83 -14.64 8.81
N LYS A 167 -5.61 -14.36 8.35
CA LYS A 167 -4.35 -14.67 9.04
C LYS A 167 -3.67 -13.39 9.46
N ALA A 168 -3.36 -13.24 10.74
CA ALA A 168 -2.72 -12.04 11.27
C ALA A 168 -1.78 -12.34 12.45
N ASP A 169 -0.96 -11.35 12.82
CA ASP A 169 -0.21 -11.36 14.07
C ASP A 169 -1.16 -11.28 15.28
N LYS A 170 -0.75 -11.88 16.40
CA LYS A 170 -1.46 -11.81 17.67
C LYS A 170 -1.27 -10.45 18.35
N ALA A 171 -1.45 -9.35 17.63
CA ALA A 171 -1.45 -8.02 18.21
C ALA A 171 -2.71 -7.81 19.09
N LYS A 172 -2.57 -7.04 20.18
CA LYS A 172 -3.65 -6.85 21.17
C LYS A 172 -4.96 -6.30 20.58
N ALA A 173 -4.89 -5.55 19.49
CA ALA A 173 -6.06 -4.95 18.84
C ALA A 173 -6.84 -5.96 17.98
N TYR A 174 -6.17 -6.90 17.32
CA TYR A 174 -6.75 -7.76 16.29
C TYR A 174 -7.88 -8.69 16.75
N PRO A 175 -7.81 -9.36 17.94
CA PRO A 175 -8.90 -10.22 18.37
C PRO A 175 -10.26 -9.51 18.45
N LYS A 176 -10.25 -8.21 18.80
CA LYS A 176 -11.45 -7.39 18.88
C LYS A 176 -11.85 -6.76 17.54
N SER A 177 -10.87 -6.49 16.68
CA SER A 177 -11.11 -5.89 15.37
C SER A 177 -11.68 -6.88 14.35
N PHE A 178 -11.39 -8.18 14.49
CA PHE A 178 -11.78 -9.22 13.53
C PHE A 178 -12.96 -10.07 14.01
N ILE A 179 -13.74 -9.62 14.99
CA ILE A 179 -14.85 -10.38 15.58
C ILE A 179 -15.96 -10.72 14.59
N THR A 180 -16.06 -9.98 13.48
CA THR A 180 -17.07 -10.18 12.43
C THR A 180 -16.74 -11.39 11.53
N TYR A 181 -15.49 -11.85 11.53
CA TYR A 181 -15.03 -12.92 10.65
C TYR A 181 -15.11 -14.29 11.35
N GLU A 182 -15.66 -15.30 10.66
CA GLU A 182 -15.80 -16.65 11.23
C GLU A 182 -14.47 -17.39 11.40
N LYS A 183 -13.52 -17.16 10.49
CA LYS A 183 -12.22 -17.84 10.48
C LYS A 183 -11.09 -16.84 10.67
N VAL A 184 -10.56 -16.77 11.88
CA VAL A 184 -9.44 -15.88 12.23
C VAL A 184 -8.33 -16.70 12.86
N GLU A 185 -7.16 -16.71 12.25
CA GLU A 185 -5.96 -17.35 12.73
C GLU A 185 -4.96 -16.28 13.18
N LEU A 186 -4.68 -16.24 14.49
CA LEU A 186 -3.75 -15.27 15.08
C LEU A 186 -2.47 -16.00 15.53
N TYR A 187 -1.34 -15.56 15.01
CA TYR A 187 -0.04 -16.17 15.23
C TYR A 187 0.85 -15.33 16.14
N ASP A 188 1.51 -15.98 17.10
CA ASP A 188 2.50 -15.33 17.96
C ASP A 188 3.84 -15.21 17.22
N MET A 189 4.14 -14.03 16.70
CA MET A 189 5.36 -13.78 15.94
C MET A 189 6.64 -13.81 16.77
N SER A 190 6.56 -13.88 18.10
CA SER A 190 7.74 -14.12 18.95
C SER A 190 8.29 -15.55 18.78
N LYS A 191 7.45 -16.49 18.35
CA LYS A 191 7.76 -17.91 18.18
C LYS A 191 7.95 -18.31 16.70
N HIS A 192 7.63 -17.42 15.79
CA HIS A 192 7.60 -17.71 14.35
C HIS A 192 8.20 -16.56 13.55
N GLU A 193 8.83 -16.89 12.43
CA GLU A 193 9.27 -15.89 11.46
C GLU A 193 8.05 -15.36 10.66
N SER A 194 7.78 -14.07 10.72
CA SER A 194 6.64 -13.43 10.05
C SER A 194 6.59 -13.77 8.55
N GLY A 195 7.73 -13.81 7.88
CA GLY A 195 7.82 -14.13 6.46
C GLY A 195 7.44 -15.58 6.10
N LYS A 196 7.32 -16.48 7.07
CA LYS A 196 6.82 -17.85 6.83
C LYS A 196 5.31 -17.97 7.00
N ILE A 197 4.73 -17.18 7.92
CA ILE A 197 3.28 -17.22 8.23
C ILE A 197 2.51 -16.25 7.36
N LEU A 198 3.03 -15.03 7.20
CA LEU A 198 2.45 -13.95 6.42
C LEU A 198 3.37 -13.58 5.25
N PRO A 199 3.63 -14.51 4.30
CA PRO A 199 4.62 -14.29 3.27
C PRO A 199 4.28 -13.16 2.31
N TRP A 200 3.01 -12.94 2.00
CA TRP A 200 2.59 -11.95 1.01
C TRP A 200 2.53 -10.56 1.59
N SER A 201 1.96 -10.38 2.78
CA SER A 201 1.98 -9.09 3.49
C SER A 201 3.42 -8.66 3.80
N SER A 202 4.28 -9.56 4.29
CA SER A 202 5.71 -9.28 4.55
C SER A 202 6.47 -8.86 3.29
N LYS A 203 6.24 -9.53 2.15
CA LYS A 203 6.82 -9.15 0.85
C LYS A 203 6.31 -7.80 0.38
N ALA A 204 5.01 -7.52 0.53
CA ALA A 204 4.42 -6.24 0.17
C ALA A 204 5.02 -5.10 1.00
N ILE A 205 5.15 -5.29 2.31
CA ILE A 205 5.79 -4.32 3.22
C ILE A 205 7.25 -4.06 2.82
N THR A 206 8.00 -5.10 2.54
CA THR A 206 9.41 -4.96 2.14
C THR A 206 9.53 -4.21 0.81
N ASN A 207 8.73 -4.60 -0.18
CA ASN A 207 8.75 -3.98 -1.50
C ASN A 207 8.34 -2.50 -1.46
N SER A 208 7.28 -2.16 -0.73
CA SER A 208 6.82 -0.77 -0.61
C SER A 208 7.81 0.11 0.16
N LYS A 209 8.44 -0.41 1.23
CA LYS A 209 9.52 0.31 1.93
C LYS A 209 10.73 0.55 1.05
N ASN A 210 11.14 -0.45 0.27
CA ASN A 210 12.24 -0.30 -0.68
C ASN A 210 11.92 0.70 -1.79
N LEU A 211 10.67 0.71 -2.27
CA LEU A 211 10.17 1.64 -3.27
C LEU A 211 10.22 3.08 -2.76
N ILE A 212 9.68 3.32 -1.56
CA ILE A 212 9.70 4.66 -0.93
C ILE A 212 11.14 5.10 -0.71
N LYS A 213 12.00 4.25 -0.14
CA LYS A 213 13.40 4.57 0.11
C LYS A 213 14.20 4.87 -1.16
N ALA A 214 13.87 4.23 -2.27
CA ALA A 214 14.58 4.41 -3.54
C ALA A 214 14.25 5.74 -4.23
N ILE A 215 13.03 6.27 -4.06
CA ILE A 215 12.55 7.45 -4.79
C ILE A 215 12.31 8.64 -3.88
N HIS A 216 11.76 8.37 -2.70
CA HIS A 216 11.35 9.37 -1.73
C HIS A 216 12.05 9.07 -0.42
N TYR A 217 13.04 9.79 -0.01
CA TYR A 217 13.70 9.58 1.29
C TYR A 217 12.70 9.47 2.46
N ALA A 218 11.64 10.29 2.44
CA ALA A 218 10.48 10.21 3.31
C ALA A 218 9.26 10.77 2.57
N VAL A 219 8.07 10.28 2.91
CA VAL A 219 6.79 10.71 2.31
C VAL A 219 5.95 11.37 3.39
N GLU A 220 5.34 12.49 3.07
CA GLU A 220 4.37 13.13 3.97
C GLU A 220 3.08 12.32 4.05
N ALA A 221 2.42 12.38 5.21
CA ALA A 221 1.21 11.59 5.50
C ALA A 221 0.13 11.66 4.41
N PRO A 222 -0.23 12.84 3.87
CA PRO A 222 -1.27 12.95 2.83
C PRO A 222 -0.94 12.22 1.53
N TYR A 223 0.36 12.05 1.22
CA TYR A 223 0.80 11.40 -0.02
C TYR A 223 1.08 9.89 0.14
N LEU A 224 1.05 9.36 1.36
CA LEU A 224 1.36 7.95 1.59
C LEU A 224 0.22 7.03 1.13
N GLN A 225 -1.02 7.53 1.08
CA GLN A 225 -2.18 6.76 0.62
C GLN A 225 -2.27 6.69 -0.93
N ASN A 226 -1.55 7.54 -1.66
CA ASN A 226 -1.63 7.68 -3.13
C ASN A 226 -0.60 6.85 -3.90
#